data_56ae36f0248051bbce8d36a09313c218
#
_entry.id   56ae36f0248051bbce8d36a09313c218
#
_cell.length_a   1.000
_cell.length_b   1.000
_cell.length_c   1.000
_cell.angle_alpha   90.00
_cell.angle_beta   90.00
_cell.angle_gamma   90.00
#
_symmetry.space_group_name_H-M   'P 1'
#
loop_
_entity.id
_entity.type
_entity.pdbx_description
1 polymer ?
#
loop_
_entity_poly.entity_id
_entity_poly.type
_entity_poly.pdbx_seq_one_letter_code
_entity_poly.pdbx_strand_id
1 'polypeptide(L)'
;QYRQSDNESALFYNVVNYPKLSDSEELKFDDSFQLIPASEGDIFKVIQEEAVKRYLAGENVQVIATTRADVKKLNEALQQVVNPPAEGKAEVTHNGITVRENDRTMILKNNREERCFNGDIGTAHVEPMEGGSAFIHIPLSANRQPKFFSAKIGSTLALAYALTVHKSQGSQYDTVIM
;
A
#
# COMPACT_ATOMS: atom_id res chain seq x y z
N GLN A 1 -18.44 7.23 -4.92
CA GLN A 1 -19.48 6.39 -5.57
C GLN A 1 -18.88 5.00 -5.72
N TYR A 2 -19.33 4.06 -4.92
CA TYR A 2 -19.01 2.65 -5.15
C TYR A 2 -19.68 2.24 -6.46
N ARG A 3 -18.89 2.01 -7.49
CA ARG A 3 -19.36 1.30 -8.68
C ARG A 3 -19.23 -0.19 -8.42
N GLN A 4 -20.07 -0.74 -7.58
CA GLN A 4 -20.33 -2.16 -7.62
C GLN A 4 -21.44 -2.38 -8.64
N SER A 5 -21.04 -2.86 -9.79
CA SER A 5 -21.96 -3.20 -10.88
C SER A 5 -22.75 -4.48 -10.59
N ASP A 6 -22.51 -5.13 -9.45
CA ASP A 6 -23.10 -6.42 -9.14
C ASP A 6 -23.55 -6.49 -7.68
N ASN A 7 -24.86 -6.24 -7.47
CA ASN A 7 -25.49 -6.34 -6.15
C ASN A 7 -25.59 -7.79 -5.64
N GLU A 8 -25.16 -8.77 -6.43
CA GLU A 8 -25.20 -10.19 -6.09
C GLU A 8 -23.84 -10.70 -5.57
N SER A 9 -22.77 -9.88 -5.63
CA SER A 9 -21.44 -10.30 -5.15
C SER A 9 -21.41 -10.56 -3.65
N ALA A 10 -20.61 -11.56 -3.23
CA ALA A 10 -20.41 -11.88 -1.83
C ALA A 10 -19.86 -10.68 -1.04
N LEU A 11 -18.97 -9.89 -1.64
CA LEU A 11 -18.45 -8.66 -1.02
C LEU A 11 -19.57 -7.67 -0.69
N PHE A 12 -20.46 -7.38 -1.65
CA PHE A 12 -21.58 -6.47 -1.42
C PHE A 12 -22.54 -7.01 -0.34
N TYR A 13 -22.89 -8.30 -0.43
CA TYR A 13 -23.75 -8.95 0.57
C TYR A 13 -23.15 -8.81 1.98
N ASN A 14 -21.88 -9.17 2.15
CA ASN A 14 -21.22 -9.16 3.44
C ASN A 14 -21.10 -7.74 4.01
N VAL A 15 -20.75 -6.74 3.19
CA VAL A 15 -20.64 -5.33 3.64
C VAL A 15 -22.00 -4.78 4.10
N VAL A 16 -23.08 -5.06 3.35
CA VAL A 16 -24.41 -4.55 3.67
C VAL A 16 -25.03 -5.25 4.88
N ASN A 17 -24.79 -6.56 5.02
CA ASN A 17 -25.47 -7.38 6.02
C ASN A 17 -24.62 -7.61 7.28
N TYR A 18 -23.31 -7.40 7.26
CA TYR A 18 -22.42 -7.65 8.41
C TYR A 18 -22.95 -7.09 9.75
N PRO A 19 -23.49 -5.86 9.83
CA PRO A 19 -24.04 -5.35 11.09
C PRO A 19 -25.33 -6.06 11.57
N LYS A 20 -25.93 -6.87 10.71
CA LYS A 20 -27.20 -7.58 10.96
C LYS A 20 -27.01 -9.09 11.03
N LEU A 21 -25.79 -9.59 10.71
CA LEU A 21 -25.50 -11.01 10.78
C LEU A 21 -25.65 -11.47 12.22
N SER A 22 -26.54 -12.42 12.45
CA SER A 22 -26.61 -13.16 13.70
C SER A 22 -25.55 -14.24 13.74
N ASP A 23 -25.26 -14.83 14.91
CA ASP A 23 -24.27 -15.91 15.06
C ASP A 23 -24.58 -17.14 14.19
N SER A 24 -25.76 -17.21 13.58
CA SER A 24 -26.21 -18.29 12.70
C SER A 24 -26.12 -17.96 11.20
N GLU A 25 -25.79 -16.72 10.82
CA GLU A 25 -25.64 -16.31 9.42
C GLU A 25 -24.17 -16.31 9.02
N GLU A 26 -23.82 -17.07 8.00
CA GLU A 26 -22.46 -17.21 7.50
C GLU A 26 -22.13 -16.13 6.46
N LEU A 27 -20.86 -15.72 6.44
CA LEU A 27 -20.32 -14.90 5.37
C LEU A 27 -20.40 -15.66 4.04
N LYS A 28 -20.74 -14.97 2.97
CA LYS A 28 -20.68 -15.51 1.60
C LYS A 28 -19.29 -15.35 1.02
N PHE A 29 -18.89 -16.28 0.18
CA PHE A 29 -17.60 -16.29 -0.49
C PHE A 29 -17.79 -16.52 -2.00
N ASP A 30 -17.08 -15.77 -2.79
CA ASP A 30 -16.97 -15.86 -4.26
C ASP A 30 -15.67 -15.20 -4.74
N ASP A 31 -15.53 -14.92 -6.02
CA ASP A 31 -14.34 -14.26 -6.57
C ASP A 31 -14.16 -12.83 -6.04
N SER A 32 -15.22 -12.18 -5.56
CA SER A 32 -15.17 -10.82 -4.99
C SER A 32 -14.79 -10.79 -3.52
N PHE A 33 -14.98 -11.89 -2.80
CA PHE A 33 -14.65 -12.01 -1.37
C PHE A 33 -14.19 -13.43 -1.06
N GLN A 34 -12.92 -13.59 -0.78
CA GLN A 34 -12.26 -14.88 -0.53
C GLN A 34 -11.65 -14.92 0.87
N LEU A 35 -11.74 -16.09 1.51
CA LEU A 35 -11.01 -16.40 2.73
C LEU A 35 -9.89 -17.39 2.41
N ILE A 36 -8.66 -16.99 2.63
CA ILE A 36 -7.49 -17.85 2.45
C ILE A 36 -7.07 -18.36 3.83
N PRO A 37 -7.22 -19.66 4.12
CA PRO A 37 -6.84 -20.20 5.41
C PRO A 37 -5.33 -20.17 5.60
N ALA A 38 -4.89 -19.72 6.78
CA ALA A 38 -3.49 -19.72 7.16
C ALA A 38 -3.35 -20.03 8.65
N SER A 39 -2.27 -20.71 9.05
CA SER A 39 -1.92 -20.82 10.46
C SER A 39 -1.42 -19.45 10.97
N GLU A 40 -1.49 -19.21 12.27
CA GLU A 40 -1.02 -17.96 12.87
C GLU A 40 0.44 -17.64 12.49
N GLY A 41 1.29 -18.67 12.41
CA GLY A 41 2.70 -18.52 12.00
C GLY A 41 2.90 -18.22 10.51
N ASP A 42 1.94 -18.57 9.65
CA ASP A 42 2.05 -18.47 8.19
C ASP A 42 1.33 -17.25 7.60
N ILE A 43 0.53 -16.51 8.40
CA ILE A 43 -0.28 -15.39 7.92
C ILE A 43 0.55 -14.39 7.08
N PHE A 44 1.70 -13.96 7.59
CA PHE A 44 2.57 -13.01 6.88
C PHE A 44 3.05 -13.54 5.53
N LYS A 45 3.41 -14.82 5.49
CA LYS A 45 3.87 -15.50 4.27
C LYS A 45 2.74 -15.58 3.24
N VAL A 46 1.56 -15.98 3.66
CA VAL A 46 0.37 -16.07 2.78
C VAL A 46 -0.01 -14.71 2.22
N ILE A 47 -0.04 -13.66 3.06
CA ILE A 47 -0.29 -12.27 2.63
C ILE A 47 0.77 -11.84 1.61
N GLN A 48 2.05 -12.11 1.87
CA GLN A 48 3.13 -11.75 0.97
C GLN A 48 3.03 -12.47 -0.37
N GLU A 49 2.82 -13.77 -0.38
CA GLU A 49 2.70 -14.58 -1.61
C GLU A 49 1.52 -14.11 -2.47
N GLU A 50 0.36 -13.91 -1.87
CA GLU A 50 -0.82 -13.44 -2.61
C GLU A 50 -0.65 -12.01 -3.13
N ALA A 51 -0.08 -11.11 -2.32
CA ALA A 51 0.20 -9.74 -2.74
C ALA A 51 1.20 -9.68 -3.89
N VAL A 52 2.31 -10.42 -3.80
CA VAL A 52 3.34 -10.49 -4.84
C VAL A 52 2.78 -11.01 -6.16
N LYS A 53 2.00 -12.11 -6.11
CA LYS A 53 1.34 -12.67 -7.29
C LYS A 53 0.53 -11.62 -8.05
N ARG A 54 -0.26 -10.82 -7.34
CA ARG A 54 -1.11 -9.79 -7.92
C ARG A 54 -0.35 -8.55 -8.37
N TYR A 55 0.65 -8.11 -7.59
CA TYR A 55 1.54 -7.02 -8.02
C TYR A 55 2.26 -7.36 -9.32
N LEU A 56 2.78 -8.59 -9.46
CA LEU A 56 3.44 -9.04 -10.69
C LEU A 56 2.48 -9.19 -11.88
N ALA A 57 1.18 -9.42 -11.61
CA ALA A 57 0.12 -9.40 -12.61
C ALA A 57 -0.30 -7.97 -13.03
N GLY A 58 0.27 -6.92 -12.40
CA GLY A 58 -0.06 -5.52 -12.70
C GLY A 58 -1.36 -5.01 -12.07
N GLU A 59 -1.92 -5.75 -11.10
CA GLU A 59 -3.14 -5.31 -10.40
C GLU A 59 -2.84 -4.16 -9.44
N ASN A 60 -3.82 -3.27 -9.25
CA ASN A 60 -3.78 -2.25 -8.20
C ASN A 60 -4.16 -2.85 -6.86
N VAL A 61 -3.19 -3.47 -6.20
CA VAL A 61 -3.35 -4.19 -4.93
C VAL A 61 -3.04 -3.29 -3.75
N GLN A 62 -3.77 -3.44 -2.67
CA GLN A 62 -3.44 -2.84 -1.39
C GLN A 62 -3.50 -3.87 -0.26
N VAL A 63 -2.37 -4.06 0.41
CA VAL A 63 -2.34 -4.83 1.67
C VAL A 63 -2.72 -3.91 2.82
N ILE A 64 -3.63 -4.38 3.67
CA ILE A 64 -4.10 -3.65 4.86
C ILE A 64 -3.81 -4.48 6.10
N ALA A 65 -3.27 -3.86 7.13
CA ALA A 65 -3.07 -4.49 8.42
C ALA A 65 -3.56 -3.60 9.56
N THR A 66 -3.84 -4.21 10.70
CA THR A 66 -4.42 -3.52 11.86
C THR A 66 -3.39 -2.73 12.66
N THR A 67 -2.14 -3.21 12.72
CA THR A 67 -1.10 -2.58 13.52
C THR A 67 -0.03 -1.89 12.67
N ARG A 68 0.59 -0.83 13.20
CA ARG A 68 1.71 -0.14 12.54
C ARG A 68 2.96 -1.05 12.45
N ALA A 69 3.12 -1.97 13.41
CA ALA A 69 4.24 -2.90 13.41
C ALA A 69 4.12 -3.89 12.24
N ASP A 70 2.93 -4.42 11.99
CA ASP A 70 2.68 -5.33 10.87
C ASP A 70 2.81 -4.61 9.54
N VAL A 71 2.27 -3.38 9.43
CA VAL A 71 2.45 -2.54 8.24
C VAL A 71 3.94 -2.33 7.94
N LYS A 72 4.77 -2.06 8.94
CA LYS A 72 6.22 -1.90 8.75
C LYS A 72 6.84 -3.19 8.19
N LYS A 73 6.59 -4.33 8.85
CA LYS A 73 7.11 -5.65 8.43
C LYS A 73 6.66 -6.01 7.01
N LEU A 74 5.37 -5.81 6.70
CA LEU A 74 4.83 -6.09 5.38
C LEU A 74 5.43 -5.17 4.30
N ASN A 75 5.60 -3.88 4.57
CA ASN A 75 6.26 -2.97 3.64
C ASN A 75 7.69 -3.40 3.32
N GLU A 76 8.48 -3.75 4.35
CA GLU A 76 9.85 -4.23 4.18
C GLU A 76 9.89 -5.54 3.38
N ALA A 77 9.03 -6.51 3.72
CA ALA A 77 8.97 -7.81 3.05
C ALA A 77 8.50 -7.69 1.59
N LEU A 78 7.44 -6.92 1.32
CA LEU A 78 6.91 -6.71 -0.02
C LEU A 78 7.89 -5.93 -0.90
N GLN A 79 8.55 -4.90 -0.38
CA GLN A 79 9.57 -4.14 -1.11
C GLN A 79 10.70 -5.05 -1.61
N GLN A 80 11.17 -6.00 -0.78
CA GLN A 80 12.27 -6.90 -1.16
C GLN A 80 11.91 -7.82 -2.33
N VAL A 81 10.65 -8.13 -2.53
CA VAL A 81 10.20 -9.04 -3.58
C VAL A 81 9.66 -8.29 -4.80
N VAL A 82 8.85 -7.26 -4.57
CA VAL A 82 8.20 -6.49 -5.64
C VAL A 82 9.19 -5.50 -6.28
N ASN A 83 10.06 -4.92 -5.48
CA ASN A 83 11.03 -3.92 -5.92
C ASN A 83 12.41 -4.15 -5.27
N PRO A 84 13.08 -5.29 -5.54
CA PRO A 84 14.36 -5.63 -4.94
C PRO A 84 15.45 -4.61 -5.30
N PRO A 85 16.52 -4.52 -4.48
CA PRO A 85 17.70 -3.76 -4.86
C PRO A 85 18.30 -4.35 -6.14
N ALA A 86 18.86 -3.50 -6.99
CA ALA A 86 19.54 -3.91 -8.23
C ALA A 86 20.69 -2.95 -8.50
N GLU A 87 21.72 -3.44 -9.23
CA GLU A 87 22.83 -2.61 -9.66
C GLU A 87 22.32 -1.42 -10.50
N GLY A 88 22.77 -0.22 -10.17
CA GLY A 88 22.35 1.02 -10.82
C GLY A 88 20.98 1.56 -10.42
N LYS A 89 20.20 0.84 -9.61
CA LYS A 89 18.94 1.35 -9.06
C LYS A 89 19.21 2.35 -7.95
N ALA A 90 18.70 3.56 -8.12
CA ALA A 90 18.84 4.60 -7.10
C ALA A 90 18.03 4.24 -5.83
N GLU A 91 18.65 4.39 -4.67
CA GLU A 91 18.00 4.23 -3.37
C GLU A 91 18.57 5.20 -2.36
N VAL A 92 17.80 5.51 -1.35
CA VAL A 92 18.22 6.32 -0.21
C VAL A 92 17.60 5.80 1.08
N THR A 93 18.41 5.76 2.14
CA THR A 93 17.98 5.31 3.46
C THR A 93 18.00 6.47 4.46
N HIS A 94 16.92 6.62 5.21
CA HIS A 94 16.83 7.57 6.32
C HIS A 94 16.07 6.94 7.50
N ASN A 95 16.63 7.02 8.71
CA ASN A 95 16.04 6.45 9.93
C ASN A 95 15.64 4.96 9.79
N GLY A 96 16.46 4.17 9.09
CA GLY A 96 16.22 2.73 8.88
C GLY A 96 15.11 2.40 7.88
N ILE A 97 14.62 3.40 7.14
CA ILE A 97 13.65 3.20 6.05
C ILE A 97 14.35 3.49 4.73
N THR A 98 14.38 2.50 3.85
CA THR A 98 14.92 2.64 2.48
C THR A 98 13.81 2.92 1.50
N VAL A 99 13.98 3.95 0.66
CA VAL A 99 13.14 4.22 -0.51
C VAL A 99 13.99 4.03 -1.75
N ARG A 100 13.51 3.22 -2.68
CA ARG A 100 14.15 2.89 -3.96
C ARG A 100 13.41 3.51 -5.11
N GLU A 101 14.11 3.69 -6.20
CA GLU A 101 13.49 3.99 -7.50
C GLU A 101 12.36 3.01 -7.79
N ASN A 102 11.19 3.52 -8.18
CA ASN A 102 9.95 2.79 -8.42
C ASN A 102 9.24 2.22 -7.19
N ASP A 103 9.59 2.61 -5.97
CA ASP A 103 8.82 2.22 -4.80
C ASP A 103 7.42 2.85 -4.79
N ARG A 104 6.44 2.08 -4.34
CA ARG A 104 5.12 2.59 -4.00
C ARG A 104 5.19 3.34 -2.67
N THR A 105 4.84 4.61 -2.69
CA THR A 105 4.97 5.50 -1.52
C THR A 105 3.68 6.26 -1.23
N MET A 106 3.51 6.68 0.02
CA MET A 106 2.40 7.51 0.48
C MET A 106 2.92 8.78 1.13
N ILE A 107 2.27 9.89 0.83
CA ILE A 107 2.48 11.18 1.48
C ILE A 107 1.71 11.21 2.80
N LEU A 108 2.40 11.57 3.89
CA LEU A 108 1.86 11.52 5.25
C LEU A 108 1.37 12.87 5.77
N LYS A 109 1.67 13.96 5.07
CA LYS A 109 1.30 15.33 5.47
C LYS A 109 0.91 16.17 4.27
N ASN A 110 -0.09 17.02 4.48
CA ASN A 110 -0.46 18.02 3.48
C ASN A 110 0.69 19.01 3.26
N ASN A 111 0.97 19.31 2.00
CA ASN A 111 1.83 20.42 1.59
C ASN A 111 1.17 21.17 0.43
N ARG A 112 0.71 22.41 0.69
CA ARG A 112 0.00 23.22 -0.29
C ARG A 112 0.92 23.74 -1.39
N GLU A 113 2.16 24.01 -1.07
CA GLU A 113 3.17 24.50 -2.03
C GLU A 113 3.46 23.42 -3.06
N GLU A 114 3.68 22.19 -2.61
CA GLU A 114 3.89 21.01 -3.45
C GLU A 114 2.59 20.39 -3.99
N ARG A 115 1.43 20.97 -3.65
CA ARG A 115 0.09 20.51 -4.05
C ARG A 115 -0.15 19.02 -3.77
N CYS A 116 0.27 18.55 -2.61
CA CYS A 116 0.08 17.17 -2.19
C CYS A 116 -0.62 17.08 -0.85
N PHE A 117 -1.30 15.96 -0.63
CA PHE A 117 -2.16 15.72 0.53
C PHE A 117 -1.80 14.44 1.26
N ASN A 118 -2.11 14.41 2.55
CA ASN A 118 -2.00 13.18 3.33
C ASN A 118 -2.88 12.08 2.72
N GLY A 119 -2.28 10.93 2.43
CA GLY A 119 -2.95 9.82 1.77
C GLY A 119 -2.71 9.73 0.25
N ASP A 120 -2.13 10.76 -0.37
CA ASP A 120 -1.72 10.65 -1.78
C ASP A 120 -0.68 9.52 -1.92
N ILE A 121 -0.93 8.61 -2.86
CA ILE A 121 -0.05 7.48 -3.18
C ILE A 121 0.52 7.68 -4.58
N GLY A 122 1.81 7.41 -4.73
CA GLY A 122 2.50 7.48 -6.02
C GLY A 122 3.79 6.68 -6.03
N THR A 123 4.41 6.63 -7.20
CA THR A 123 5.69 5.95 -7.43
C THR A 123 6.84 6.90 -7.14
N ALA A 124 7.81 6.46 -6.35
CA ALA A 124 8.99 7.24 -6.04
C ALA A 124 10.01 7.24 -7.19
N HIS A 125 10.50 8.42 -7.55
CA HIS A 125 11.69 8.59 -8.39
C HIS A 125 12.79 9.21 -7.54
N VAL A 126 13.89 8.50 -7.39
CA VAL A 126 14.99 8.87 -6.51
C VAL A 126 16.09 9.56 -7.30
N GLU A 127 16.36 10.82 -6.99
CA GLU A 127 17.45 11.63 -7.55
C GLU A 127 18.59 11.72 -6.52
N PRO A 128 19.66 10.91 -6.65
CA PRO A 128 20.77 10.92 -5.73
C PRO A 128 21.51 12.26 -5.73
N MET A 129 22.01 12.65 -4.56
CA MET A 129 22.82 13.84 -4.34
C MET A 129 24.16 13.45 -3.70
N GLU A 130 25.12 14.36 -3.75
CA GLU A 130 26.37 14.19 -3.01
C GLU A 130 26.13 14.00 -1.51
N GLY A 131 26.98 13.21 -0.86
CA GLY A 131 26.88 12.95 0.59
C GLY A 131 25.80 11.92 0.99
N GLY A 132 25.29 11.10 0.05
CA GLY A 132 24.36 10.02 0.35
C GLY A 132 22.93 10.46 0.65
N SER A 133 22.59 11.72 0.40
CA SER A 133 21.21 12.24 0.41
C SER A 133 20.57 12.09 -0.97
N ALA A 134 19.25 12.34 -1.05
CA ALA A 134 18.53 12.32 -2.31
C ALA A 134 17.33 13.27 -2.26
N PHE A 135 16.86 13.68 -3.42
CA PHE A 135 15.48 14.11 -3.60
C PHE A 135 14.61 12.92 -4.06
N ILE A 136 13.36 12.91 -3.63
CA ILE A 136 12.37 11.91 -4.00
C ILE A 136 11.20 12.66 -4.64
N HIS A 137 10.98 12.40 -5.92
CA HIS A 137 9.85 12.93 -6.68
C HIS A 137 8.72 11.93 -6.70
N ILE A 138 7.48 12.38 -6.55
CA ILE A 138 6.29 11.51 -6.56
C ILE A 138 5.28 12.10 -7.55
N PRO A 139 5.36 11.74 -8.84
CA PRO A 139 4.38 12.17 -9.82
C PRO A 139 2.99 11.65 -9.49
N LEU A 140 2.08 12.54 -9.11
CA LEU A 140 0.67 12.22 -8.82
C LEU A 140 -0.22 12.51 -10.02
N SER A 141 0.12 13.55 -10.78
CA SER A 141 -0.52 13.94 -12.04
C SER A 141 0.39 14.92 -12.78
N ALA A 142 0.03 15.31 -14.01
CA ALA A 142 0.80 16.27 -14.82
C ALA A 142 1.12 17.60 -14.08
N ASN A 143 0.20 18.05 -13.21
CA ASN A 143 0.32 19.32 -12.48
C ASN A 143 0.65 19.13 -10.98
N ARG A 144 0.92 17.91 -10.53
CA ARG A 144 1.20 17.56 -9.13
C ARG A 144 2.39 16.61 -9.09
N GLN A 145 3.56 17.17 -8.89
CA GLN A 145 4.83 16.43 -8.85
C GLN A 145 5.65 16.82 -7.61
N PRO A 146 5.14 16.51 -6.40
CA PRO A 146 5.82 16.89 -5.18
C PRO A 146 7.21 16.28 -5.08
N LYS A 147 8.12 17.08 -4.50
CA LYS A 147 9.52 16.74 -4.29
C LYS A 147 9.86 16.79 -2.81
N PHE A 148 10.47 15.74 -2.30
CA PHE A 148 10.85 15.62 -0.90
C PHE A 148 12.34 15.36 -0.76
N PHE A 149 12.97 16.05 0.18
CA PHE A 149 14.33 15.71 0.60
C PHE A 149 14.30 14.42 1.46
N SER A 150 15.32 13.56 1.32
CA SER A 150 15.37 12.24 1.97
C SER A 150 15.20 12.27 3.50
N ALA A 151 15.57 13.37 4.17
CA ALA A 151 15.30 13.55 5.60
C ALA A 151 13.79 13.59 5.96
N LYS A 152 12.90 13.66 4.98
CA LYS A 152 11.44 13.58 5.19
C LYS A 152 10.89 12.15 5.18
N ILE A 153 11.70 11.14 4.84
CA ILE A 153 11.32 9.73 4.95
C ILE A 153 10.94 9.41 6.40
N GLY A 154 9.83 8.70 6.59
CA GLY A 154 9.24 8.38 7.88
C GLY A 154 8.40 9.48 8.51
N SER A 155 8.66 10.76 8.23
CA SER A 155 7.90 11.88 8.79
C SER A 155 6.87 12.49 7.84
N THR A 156 7.13 12.48 6.55
CA THR A 156 6.26 13.06 5.50
C THR A 156 6.03 12.07 4.36
N LEU A 157 6.94 11.12 4.15
CA LEU A 157 6.88 10.09 3.13
C LEU A 157 7.12 8.72 3.77
N ALA A 158 6.38 7.70 3.34
CA ALA A 158 6.55 6.31 3.76
C ALA A 158 6.30 5.35 2.59
N LEU A 159 6.77 4.11 2.71
CA LEU A 159 6.38 3.02 1.82
C LEU A 159 4.86 2.75 1.95
N ALA A 160 4.24 2.31 0.86
CA ALA A 160 2.80 2.12 0.76
C ALA A 160 2.37 0.79 0.12
N TYR A 161 3.21 -0.24 0.16
CA TYR A 161 2.80 -1.61 -0.21
C TYR A 161 1.76 -2.15 0.76
N ALA A 162 1.92 -1.84 2.06
CA ALA A 162 0.94 -2.11 3.10
C ALA A 162 0.57 -0.82 3.85
N LEU A 163 -0.69 -0.71 4.27
CA LEU A 163 -1.24 0.44 5.00
C LEU A 163 -2.04 -0.01 6.22
N THR A 164 -2.25 0.89 7.17
CA THR A 164 -3.27 0.68 8.20
C THR A 164 -4.66 0.93 7.64
N VAL A 165 -5.69 0.33 8.25
CA VAL A 165 -7.11 0.59 7.91
C VAL A 165 -7.41 2.09 7.82
N HIS A 166 -6.96 2.90 8.79
CA HIS A 166 -7.15 4.35 8.78
C HIS A 166 -6.55 5.05 7.57
N LYS A 167 -5.38 4.57 7.10
CA LYS A 167 -4.67 5.17 5.98
C LYS A 167 -5.26 4.77 4.63
N SER A 168 -5.98 3.66 4.55
CA SER A 168 -6.65 3.20 3.34
C SER A 168 -8.04 3.82 3.12
N GLN A 169 -8.61 4.45 4.16
CA GLN A 169 -9.94 5.06 4.06
C GLN A 169 -9.99 6.17 3.02
N GLY A 170 -11.01 6.13 2.17
CA GLY A 170 -11.22 7.09 1.09
C GLY A 170 -10.49 6.76 -0.22
N SER A 171 -9.65 5.74 -0.23
CA SER A 171 -8.99 5.24 -1.44
C SER A 171 -9.76 4.08 -2.07
N GLN A 172 -9.53 3.82 -3.35
CA GLN A 172 -10.12 2.72 -4.10
C GLN A 172 -8.99 1.83 -4.66
N TYR A 173 -9.17 0.52 -4.55
CA TYR A 173 -8.22 -0.48 -5.01
C TYR A 173 -8.98 -1.58 -5.75
N ASP A 174 -8.35 -2.21 -6.73
CA ASP A 174 -8.96 -3.34 -7.44
C ASP A 174 -9.00 -4.58 -6.55
N THR A 175 -7.94 -4.76 -5.76
CA THR A 175 -7.80 -5.85 -4.80
C THR A 175 -7.31 -5.36 -3.45
N VAL A 176 -7.93 -5.82 -2.38
CA VAL A 176 -7.52 -5.59 -1.00
C VAL A 176 -7.22 -6.93 -0.33
N ILE A 177 -6.06 -7.02 0.32
CA ILE A 177 -5.62 -8.19 1.12
C ILE A 177 -5.50 -7.73 2.58
N MET A 178 -6.14 -8.45 3.50
CA MET A 178 -6.14 -8.14 4.93
C MET A 178 -5.75 -9.37 5.74
#